data_8da21b0c29c833d322b92309fc1d182b
#
_entry.id   8da21b0c29c833d322b92309fc1d182b
#
_cell.length_a   1.000
_cell.length_b   1.000
_cell.length_c   1.000
_cell.angle_alpha   90.00
_cell.angle_beta   90.00
_cell.angle_gamma   90.00
#
_symmetry.space_group_name_H-M   'P 1'
#
loop_
_entity.id
_entity.type
_entity.pdbx_description
1 polymer ?
#
loop_
_entity_poly.entity_id
_entity_poly.type
_entity_poly.pdbx_seq_one_letter_code
_entity_poly.pdbx_strand_id
1 'polypeptide(L)'
;GEKRSWPDRKRTHIEVMQQAALGTRAIELADKLHNLEAMLFDLQTEDRQAFWGHFGASPDEIIQYYHSMIEAAGQSDSELKPLVENCNSRLEELKKYLPST
;
A
#
# COMPACT_ATOMS: atom_id res chain seq x y z
N GLY A 1 -18.19 -20.55 -0.62
CA GLY A 1 -18.41 -19.47 -1.54
C GLY A 1 -17.24 -19.26 -2.47
N GLU A 2 -17.50 -18.57 -3.50
CA GLU A 2 -16.48 -18.27 -4.49
C GLU A 2 -15.45 -17.32 -3.89
N LYS A 3 -14.19 -17.58 -4.22
CA LYS A 3 -13.12 -16.67 -3.84
C LYS A 3 -13.20 -15.43 -4.71
N ARG A 4 -13.16 -14.28 -4.08
CA ARG A 4 -13.08 -13.02 -4.83
C ARG A 4 -11.70 -12.92 -5.47
N SER A 5 -11.63 -12.29 -6.61
CA SER A 5 -10.35 -11.98 -7.24
C SER A 5 -9.56 -11.03 -6.35
N TRP A 6 -8.24 -10.98 -6.56
CA TRP A 6 -7.38 -10.07 -5.82
C TRP A 6 -7.87 -8.61 -5.92
N PRO A 7 -8.20 -8.09 -7.12
CA PRO A 7 -8.72 -6.71 -7.22
C PRO A 7 -10.01 -6.48 -6.43
N ASP A 8 -10.91 -7.47 -6.42
CA ASP A 8 -12.17 -7.33 -5.69
C ASP A 8 -11.94 -7.24 -4.19
N ARG A 9 -11.05 -8.07 -3.65
CA ARG A 9 -10.74 -8.03 -2.23
C ARG A 9 -10.11 -6.69 -1.83
N LYS A 10 -9.21 -6.17 -2.68
CA LYS A 10 -8.56 -4.90 -2.40
C LYS A 10 -9.53 -3.74 -2.48
N ARG A 11 -10.44 -3.77 -3.44
CA ARG A 11 -11.48 -2.76 -3.56
C ARG A 11 -12.38 -2.74 -2.33
N THR A 12 -12.81 -3.91 -1.86
CA THR A 12 -13.64 -4.02 -0.67
C THR A 12 -12.92 -3.45 0.54
N HIS A 13 -11.63 -3.75 0.70
CA HIS A 13 -10.83 -3.23 1.80
C HIS A 13 -10.75 -1.71 1.76
N ILE A 14 -10.57 -1.14 0.57
CA ILE A 14 -10.53 0.31 0.38
C ILE A 14 -11.88 0.93 0.78
N GLU A 15 -12.99 0.32 0.35
CA GLU A 15 -14.33 0.81 0.68
C GLU A 15 -14.57 0.80 2.19
N VAL A 16 -14.15 -0.27 2.87
CA VAL A 16 -14.25 -0.36 4.32
C VAL A 16 -13.48 0.79 4.97
N MET A 17 -12.29 1.06 4.46
CA MET A 17 -11.44 2.12 5.02
C MET A 17 -12.05 3.50 4.82
N GLN A 18 -12.77 3.72 3.72
CA GLN A 18 -13.44 4.99 3.47
C GLN A 18 -14.52 5.29 4.52
N GLN A 19 -15.07 4.24 5.14
CA GLN A 19 -16.13 4.38 6.15
C GLN A 19 -15.60 4.25 7.58
N ALA A 20 -14.32 3.99 7.75
CA ALA A 20 -13.75 3.69 9.05
C ALA A 20 -13.56 4.94 9.91
N ALA A 21 -13.58 4.76 11.23
CA ALA A 21 -13.31 5.82 12.18
C ALA A 21 -11.83 6.24 12.11
N LEU A 22 -11.55 7.43 12.61
CA LEU A 22 -10.21 8.02 12.57
C LEU A 22 -9.14 7.09 13.16
N GLY A 23 -9.39 6.51 14.32
CA GLY A 23 -8.44 5.62 14.97
C GLY A 23 -8.09 4.40 14.13
N THR A 24 -9.12 3.81 13.51
CA THR A 24 -8.92 2.65 12.63
C THR A 24 -8.09 3.04 11.40
N ARG A 25 -8.36 4.21 10.85
CA ARG A 25 -7.62 4.70 9.69
C ARG A 25 -6.17 5.01 10.04
N ALA A 26 -5.93 5.51 11.24
CA ALA A 26 -4.56 5.76 11.72
C ALA A 26 -3.77 4.46 11.83
N ILE A 27 -4.40 3.42 12.37
CA ILE A 27 -3.76 2.10 12.49
C ILE A 27 -3.45 1.54 11.10
N GLU A 28 -4.37 1.70 10.15
CA GLU A 28 -4.17 1.21 8.79
C GLU A 28 -2.99 1.92 8.12
N LEU A 29 -2.88 3.24 8.29
CA LEU A 29 -1.76 3.99 7.73
C LEU A 29 -0.43 3.54 8.34
N ALA A 30 -0.39 3.32 9.65
CA ALA A 30 0.81 2.85 10.32
C ALA A 30 1.20 1.45 9.81
N ASP A 31 0.21 0.59 9.58
CA ASP A 31 0.44 -0.74 9.04
C ASP A 31 1.01 -0.67 7.62
N LYS A 32 0.44 0.18 6.78
CA LYS A 32 0.92 0.33 5.41
C LYS A 32 2.32 0.93 5.37
N LEU A 33 2.60 1.87 6.25
CA LEU A 33 3.95 2.44 6.36
C LEU A 33 4.96 1.34 6.72
N HIS A 34 4.63 0.52 7.70
CA HIS A 34 5.49 -0.59 8.10
C HIS A 34 5.71 -1.56 6.95
N ASN A 35 4.63 -1.90 6.23
CA ASN A 35 4.72 -2.80 5.08
C ASN A 35 5.63 -2.23 3.99
N LEU A 36 5.48 -0.94 3.69
CA LEU A 36 6.30 -0.29 2.67
C LEU A 36 7.78 -0.27 3.07
N GLU A 37 8.06 0.00 4.34
CA GLU A 37 9.44 -0.02 4.84
C GLU A 37 10.05 -1.41 4.76
N ALA A 38 9.26 -2.45 5.08
CA ALA A 38 9.72 -3.83 4.98
C ALA A 38 10.02 -4.21 3.54
N MET A 39 9.17 -3.79 2.61
CA MET A 39 9.37 -4.05 1.19
C MET A 39 10.65 -3.38 0.68
N LEU A 40 10.87 -2.14 1.08
CA LEU A 40 12.09 -1.42 0.69
C LEU A 40 13.34 -2.09 1.25
N PHE A 41 13.26 -2.59 2.47
CA PHE A 41 14.37 -3.33 3.08
C PHE A 41 14.68 -4.60 2.28
N ASP A 42 13.64 -5.36 1.93
CA ASP A 42 13.81 -6.59 1.18
C ASP A 42 14.42 -6.32 -0.21
N LEU A 43 14.03 -5.22 -0.83
CA LEU A 43 14.56 -4.85 -2.15
C LEU A 43 16.04 -4.49 -2.13
N GLN A 44 16.60 -4.21 -0.96
CA GLN A 44 18.04 -3.95 -0.83
C GLN A 44 18.85 -5.23 -0.88
N THR A 45 18.25 -6.37 -0.57
CA THR A 45 18.95 -7.64 -0.47
C THR A 45 18.50 -8.66 -1.53
N GLU A 46 17.31 -8.47 -2.11
CA GLU A 46 16.78 -9.39 -3.11
C GLU A 46 16.89 -8.79 -4.51
N ASP A 47 16.99 -9.69 -5.50
CA ASP A 47 16.85 -9.30 -6.88
C ASP A 47 15.45 -8.69 -7.10
N ARG A 48 15.41 -7.60 -7.85
CA ARG A 48 14.17 -6.86 -8.10
C ARG A 48 13.09 -7.74 -8.72
N GLN A 49 13.45 -8.55 -9.71
CA GLN A 49 12.48 -9.42 -10.36
C GLN A 49 11.98 -10.52 -9.43
N ALA A 50 12.88 -11.09 -8.63
CA ALA A 50 12.49 -12.12 -7.66
C ALA A 50 11.54 -11.55 -6.62
N PHE A 51 11.83 -10.35 -6.12
CA PHE A 51 10.96 -9.69 -5.13
C PHE A 51 9.54 -9.53 -5.68
N TRP A 52 9.41 -8.91 -6.87
CA TRP A 52 8.09 -8.66 -7.44
C TRP A 52 7.37 -9.95 -7.84
N GLY A 53 8.13 -10.99 -8.16
CA GLY A 53 7.55 -12.29 -8.51
C GLY A 53 6.87 -13.01 -7.36
N HIS A 54 7.12 -12.61 -6.10
CA HIS A 54 6.47 -13.21 -4.94
C HIS A 54 5.01 -12.80 -4.79
N PHE A 55 4.58 -11.75 -5.47
CA PHE A 55 3.23 -11.24 -5.33
C PHE A 55 2.31 -11.85 -6.37
N GLY A 56 1.03 -11.98 -6.01
CA GLY A 56 0.02 -12.51 -6.92
C GLY A 56 -0.58 -11.47 -7.86
N ALA A 57 0.01 -10.28 -7.89
CA ALA A 57 -0.45 -9.16 -8.71
C ALA A 57 0.75 -8.47 -9.32
N SER A 58 0.51 -7.68 -10.38
CA SER A 58 1.60 -6.94 -11.01
C SER A 58 2.13 -5.85 -10.08
N PRO A 59 3.39 -5.42 -10.27
CA PRO A 59 3.92 -4.31 -9.47
C PRO A 59 3.06 -3.05 -9.54
N ASP A 60 2.55 -2.72 -10.72
CA ASP A 60 1.68 -1.56 -10.88
C ASP A 60 0.39 -1.67 -10.07
N GLU A 61 -0.21 -2.85 -10.05
CA GLU A 61 -1.41 -3.08 -9.25
C GLU A 61 -1.13 -2.92 -7.76
N ILE A 62 0.03 -3.37 -7.31
CA ILE A 62 0.44 -3.25 -5.90
C ILE A 62 0.61 -1.77 -5.54
N ILE A 63 1.30 -1.01 -6.38
CA ILE A 63 1.48 0.43 -6.17
C ILE A 63 0.13 1.14 -6.11
N GLN A 64 -0.76 0.82 -7.05
CA GLN A 64 -2.10 1.43 -7.10
C GLN A 64 -2.89 1.10 -5.84
N TYR A 65 -2.80 -0.12 -5.37
CA TYR A 65 -3.50 -0.52 -4.14
C TYR A 65 -3.02 0.31 -2.95
N TYR A 66 -1.71 0.44 -2.77
CA TYR A 66 -1.18 1.23 -1.65
C TYR A 66 -1.58 2.69 -1.76
N HIS A 67 -1.50 3.25 -2.97
CA HIS A 67 -1.90 4.64 -3.19
C HIS A 67 -3.37 4.85 -2.81
N SER A 68 -4.26 3.99 -3.29
CA SER A 68 -5.70 4.09 -3.01
C SER A 68 -6.00 3.89 -1.53
N MET A 69 -5.30 2.97 -0.88
CA MET A 69 -5.50 2.71 0.54
C MET A 69 -5.05 3.90 1.38
N ILE A 70 -3.90 4.50 1.03
CA ILE A 70 -3.40 5.67 1.74
C ILE A 70 -4.40 6.83 1.62
N GLU A 71 -4.95 7.05 0.42
CA GLU A 71 -5.96 8.08 0.22
C GLU A 71 -7.22 7.80 1.02
N ALA A 72 -7.71 6.56 0.98
CA ALA A 72 -8.93 6.19 1.67
C ALA A 72 -8.79 6.33 3.19
N ALA A 73 -7.65 5.91 3.72
CA ALA A 73 -7.40 5.99 5.16
C ALA A 73 -7.13 7.42 5.62
N GLY A 74 -6.42 8.21 4.82
CA GLY A 74 -6.06 9.59 5.17
C GLY A 74 -7.22 10.57 5.07
N GLN A 75 -7.98 10.49 3.99
CA GLN A 75 -9.16 11.31 3.72
C GLN A 75 -8.95 12.81 3.94
N SER A 76 -7.75 13.29 3.74
CA SER A 76 -7.38 14.70 3.97
C SER A 76 -7.56 15.18 5.40
N ASP A 77 -7.63 14.27 6.37
CA ASP A 77 -7.68 14.65 7.79
C ASP A 77 -6.33 15.21 8.22
N SER A 78 -6.36 16.41 8.79
CA SER A 78 -5.13 17.07 9.21
C SER A 78 -4.37 16.28 10.28
N GLU A 79 -5.10 15.56 11.12
CA GLU A 79 -4.50 14.75 12.18
C GLU A 79 -3.68 13.58 11.64
N LEU A 80 -4.03 13.08 10.44
CA LEU A 80 -3.34 11.97 9.82
C LEU A 80 -2.31 12.41 8.78
N LYS A 81 -2.21 13.71 8.54
CA LYS A 81 -1.32 14.24 7.49
C LYS A 81 0.13 13.75 7.63
N PRO A 82 0.75 13.78 8.82
CA PRO A 82 2.12 13.29 8.94
C PRO A 82 2.29 11.82 8.54
N LEU A 83 1.32 10.97 8.92
CA LEU A 83 1.34 9.57 8.52
C LEU A 83 1.16 9.40 7.03
N VAL A 84 0.23 10.15 6.44
CA VAL A 84 0.00 10.11 5.00
C VAL A 84 1.26 10.52 4.25
N GLU A 85 1.91 11.58 4.67
CA GLU A 85 3.13 12.05 4.03
C GLU A 85 4.25 11.01 4.11
N ASN A 86 4.39 10.36 5.26
CA ASN A 86 5.39 9.30 5.42
C ASN A 86 5.09 8.11 4.52
N CYS A 87 3.83 7.70 4.45
CA CYS A 87 3.42 6.61 3.56
C CYS A 87 3.71 6.96 2.10
N ASN A 88 3.33 8.15 1.68
CA ASN A 88 3.55 8.58 0.29
C ASN A 88 5.04 8.66 -0.04
N SER A 89 5.86 9.12 0.90
CA SER A 89 7.30 9.19 0.70
C SER A 89 7.88 7.80 0.46
N ARG A 90 7.46 6.81 1.26
CA ARG A 90 7.93 5.44 1.09
C ARG A 90 7.41 4.81 -0.20
N LEU A 91 6.18 5.13 -0.57
CA LEU A 91 5.61 4.64 -1.81
C LEU A 91 6.38 5.19 -3.02
N GLU A 92 6.76 6.46 -2.98
CA GLU A 92 7.56 7.05 -4.05
C GLU A 92 8.93 6.37 -4.15
N GLU A 93 9.54 6.04 -3.02
CA GLU A 93 10.79 5.28 -3.04
C GLU A 93 10.59 3.90 -3.66
N LEU A 94 9.48 3.24 -3.33
CA LEU A 94 9.18 1.91 -3.86
C LEU A 94 9.05 1.94 -5.39
N LYS A 95 8.47 3.00 -5.92
CA LYS A 95 8.31 3.15 -7.38
C LYS A 95 9.64 3.12 -8.12
N LYS A 96 10.71 3.52 -7.47
CA LYS A 96 12.04 3.52 -8.09
C LYS A 96 12.57 2.11 -8.34
N TYR A 97 11.98 1.13 -7.67
CA TYR A 97 12.37 -0.27 -7.79
C TYR A 97 11.46 -1.07 -8.72
N LEU A 98 10.54 -0.41 -9.42
CA LEU A 98 9.68 -1.10 -10.37
C LEU A 98 10.52 -1.71 -11.48
N PRO A 99 10.14 -2.92 -11.97
CA PRO A 99 10.90 -3.55 -13.05
C PRO A 99 10.85 -2.71 -14.30
N SER A 100 11.97 -2.67 -15.02
CA SER A 100 11.99 -2.03 -16.32
C SER A 100 11.20 -2.85 -17.32
N THR A 101 10.46 -2.18 -18.17
CA THR A 101 9.72 -2.82 -19.24
C THR A 101 10.51 -2.79 -20.55
#